data_80d8ae73a368c73618a3eb087f268385
#
_entry.id   80d8ae73a368c73618a3eb087f268385
#
_cell.length_a   1.000
_cell.length_b   1.000
_cell.length_c   1.000
_cell.angle_alpha   90.00
_cell.angle_beta   90.00
_cell.angle_gamma   90.00
#
_symmetry.space_group_name_H-M   'P 1'
#
loop_
_entity.id
_entity.type
_entity.pdbx_description
1 polymer ?
#
loop_
_entity_poly.entity_id
_entity_poly.type
_entity_poly.pdbx_seq_one_letter_code
_entity_poly.pdbx_strand_id
1 'polypeptide(L)' 'MTPERLLRPSEVAGRLGISRSSVYRWFWEGKLKGVKLVGGPVRIFESAIADQMMDMDCLAT' A
#
# COMPACT_ATOMS: atom_id res chain seq x y z
N MET A 1 5.74 8.19 20.43
CA MET A 1 5.74 7.19 19.33
C MET A 1 4.53 7.42 18.44
N THR A 2 4.76 7.60 17.17
CA THR A 2 3.68 7.86 16.22
C THR A 2 3.12 6.54 15.72
N PRO A 3 1.81 6.31 15.86
CA PRO A 3 1.22 5.07 15.35
C PRO A 3 1.29 5.02 13.84
N GLU A 4 1.47 3.82 13.31
CA GLU A 4 1.48 3.60 11.88
C GLU A 4 0.10 3.91 11.30
N ARG A 5 0.07 4.74 10.27
CA ARG A 5 -1.18 5.11 9.63
C ARG A 5 -1.60 4.02 8.64
N LEU A 6 -2.86 3.64 8.71
CA LEU A 6 -3.43 2.63 7.83
C LEU A 6 -4.30 3.30 6.78
N LEU A 7 -4.08 2.93 5.53
CA LEU A 7 -4.80 3.50 4.40
C LEU A 7 -5.71 2.45 3.77
N ARG A 8 -6.81 2.92 3.21
CA ARG A 8 -7.73 2.06 2.46
C ARG A 8 -7.11 1.71 1.11
N PRO A 9 -7.42 0.51 0.57
CA PRO A 9 -6.91 0.16 -0.77
C PRO A 9 -7.26 1.20 -1.84
N SER A 10 -8.43 1.82 -1.76
CA SER A 10 -8.81 2.86 -2.72
C SER A 10 -7.92 4.09 -2.62
N GLU A 11 -7.50 4.46 -1.40
CA GLU A 11 -6.58 5.57 -1.21
C GLU A 11 -5.20 5.24 -1.76
N VAL A 12 -4.74 4.00 -1.52
CA VAL A 12 -3.46 3.52 -2.04
C VAL A 12 -3.48 3.53 -3.57
N ALA A 13 -4.55 3.05 -4.15
CA ALA A 13 -4.70 3.03 -5.62
C ALA A 13 -4.58 4.43 -6.19
N GLY A 14 -5.23 5.41 -5.56
CA GLY A 14 -5.14 6.80 -6.00
C GLY A 14 -3.74 7.36 -5.88
N ARG A 15 -3.05 7.06 -4.80
CA ARG A 15 -1.69 7.57 -4.56
C ARG A 15 -0.67 6.97 -5.51
N LEU A 16 -0.81 5.69 -5.83
CA LEU A 16 0.11 4.99 -6.71
C LEU A 16 -0.28 5.05 -8.19
N GLY A 17 -1.48 5.54 -8.48
CA GLY A 17 -1.96 5.63 -9.85
C GLY A 17 -2.27 4.27 -10.46
N ILE A 18 -2.72 3.32 -9.66
CA ILE A 18 -3.05 1.97 -10.10
C ILE A 18 -4.49 1.63 -9.71
N SER A 19 -5.00 0.51 -10.22
CA SER A 19 -6.34 0.06 -9.86
C SER A 19 -6.35 -0.56 -8.46
N ARG A 20 -7.54 -0.61 -7.85
CA ARG A 20 -7.71 -1.27 -6.56
C ARG A 20 -7.35 -2.74 -6.65
N SER A 21 -7.65 -3.38 -7.77
CA SER A 21 -7.29 -4.78 -8.00
C SER A 21 -5.79 -4.98 -7.90
N SER A 22 -5.01 -4.04 -8.45
CA SER A 22 -3.55 -4.11 -8.37
C SER A 22 -3.07 -3.96 -6.94
N VAL A 23 -3.73 -3.11 -6.14
CA VAL A 23 -3.38 -2.94 -4.73
C VAL A 23 -3.56 -4.26 -3.98
N TYR A 24 -4.71 -4.92 -4.15
CA TYR A 24 -4.98 -6.20 -3.52
C TYR A 24 -3.97 -7.26 -3.95
N ARG A 25 -3.69 -7.31 -5.25
CA ARG A 25 -2.72 -8.25 -5.79
C ARG A 25 -1.35 -8.05 -5.17
N TRP A 26 -0.89 -6.80 -5.11
CA TRP A 26 0.42 -6.50 -4.53
C TRP A 26 0.47 -6.83 -3.04
N PHE A 27 -0.64 -6.60 -2.35
CA PHE A 27 -0.74 -6.98 -0.94
C PHE A 27 -0.57 -8.49 -0.75
N TRP A 28 -1.28 -9.28 -1.55
CA TRP A 28 -1.19 -10.74 -1.48
C TRP A 28 0.16 -11.28 -1.92
N GLU A 29 0.84 -10.57 -2.82
CA GLU A 29 2.18 -10.94 -3.28
C GLU A 29 3.27 -10.53 -2.28
N GLY A 30 2.92 -9.79 -1.25
CA GLY A 30 3.88 -9.32 -0.26
C GLY A 30 4.65 -8.06 -0.66
N LYS A 31 4.24 -7.42 -1.74
CA LYS A 31 4.90 -6.19 -2.19
C LYS A 31 4.46 -4.97 -1.41
N LEU A 32 3.24 -4.98 -0.89
CA LEU A 32 2.71 -3.92 -0.04
C LEU A 32 2.43 -4.49 1.34
N LYS A 33 3.07 -3.91 2.34
CA LYS A 33 2.85 -4.34 3.72
C LYS A 33 1.54 -3.77 4.23
N GLY A 34 0.76 -4.60 4.89
CA GLY A 34 -0.51 -4.19 5.41
C GLY A 34 -1.08 -5.24 6.35
N VAL A 35 -2.33 -5.05 6.74
CA VAL A 35 -3.03 -5.99 7.61
C VAL A 35 -4.42 -6.26 7.06
N LYS A 36 -4.90 -7.46 7.30
CA LYS A 36 -6.29 -7.81 7.03
C LYS A 36 -6.98 -7.98 8.36
N LEU A 37 -7.94 -7.13 8.63
CA LEU A 37 -8.69 -7.20 9.87
C LEU A 37 -9.59 -8.42 9.87
N VAL A 38 -9.67 -9.12 10.99
CA VAL A 38 -10.51 -10.31 11.11
C VAL A 38 -11.97 -9.90 10.87
N GLY A 39 -12.55 -10.47 9.81
CA GLY A 39 -13.91 -10.10 9.41
C GLY A 39 -14.03 -8.68 8.87
N GLY A 40 -12.91 -8.03 8.58
CA GLY A 40 -12.89 -6.66 8.12
C GLY A 40 -12.09 -6.45 6.85
N PRO A 41 -11.96 -5.21 6.42
CA PRO A 41 -11.27 -4.89 5.17
C PRO A 41 -9.76 -4.93 5.32
N VAL A 42 -9.08 -5.02 4.18
CA VAL A 42 -7.63 -4.90 4.10
C VAL A 42 -7.24 -3.44 4.33
N ARG A 43 -6.13 -3.23 5.04
CA ARG A 43 -5.53 -1.91 5.25
C ARG A 43 -4.05 -1.98 4.94
N ILE A 44 -3.53 -0.94 4.30
CA ILE A 44 -2.13 -0.88 3.88
C ILE A 44 -1.40 0.14 4.74
N PHE A 45 -0.20 -0.18 5.18
CA PHE A 45 0.63 0.77 5.94
C PHE A 45 1.08 1.91 5.04
N GLU A 46 0.99 3.13 5.55
CA GLU A 46 1.42 4.30 4.79
C GLU A 46 2.90 4.21 4.41
N SER A 47 3.72 3.67 5.29
CA SER A 47 5.16 3.50 5.02
C SER A 47 5.42 2.58 3.82
N ALA A 48 4.55 1.61 3.59
CA ALA A 48 4.70 0.71 2.45
C ALA A 48 4.58 1.47 1.13
N ILE A 49 3.71 2.47 1.09
CA ILE A 49 3.53 3.31 -0.10
C ILE A 49 4.75 4.19 -0.31
N ALA A 50 5.29 4.77 0.74
CA ALA A 50 6.48 5.60 0.65
C ALA A 50 7.66 4.79 0.09
N ASP A 51 7.82 3.55 0.55
CA ASP A 51 8.88 2.68 0.06
C ASP A 51 8.72 2.41 -1.45
N GLN A 52 7.48 2.14 -1.89
CA GLN A 52 7.22 1.89 -3.31
C GLN A 52 7.52 3.14 -4.16
N MET A 53 7.13 4.30 -3.66
CA MET A 53 7.39 5.54 -4.38
C MET A 53 8.88 5.83 -4.48
N MET A 54 9.64 5.54 -3.43
CA MET A 54 11.09 5.73 -3.44
C MET A 54 11.75 4.78 -4.45
N ASP A 55 11.30 3.54 -4.52
CA ASP A 55 11.80 2.59 -5.50
C ASP A 55 11.57 3.08 -6.91
N MET A 56 10.40 3.64 -7.19
CA MET A 56 10.06 4.18 -8.50
C MET A 56 10.96 5.36 -8.84
N ASP A 57 11.22 6.24 -7.88
CA ASP A 57 12.12 7.37 -8.08
C ASP A 57 13.53 6.91 -8.39
N CYS A 58 14.01 5.90 -7.69
CA CYS A 58 15.34 5.34 -7.94
C CYS A 58 15.45 4.76 -9.35
N LEU A 59 14.39 4.12 -9.82
CA LEU A 59 14.36 3.56 -11.16
C LEU A 59 14.23 4.62 -12.24
N ALA A 60 13.64 5.76 -11.90
CA ALA A 60 13.44 6.86 -12.85
C ALA A 60 14.74 7.64 -13.09
N THR A 61 15.67 7.56 -12.17
CA THR A 61 16.96 8.20 -12.34
C THR A 61 18.00 7.22 -12.86
#